data_7d561fb2d2b0b5402343cec1a45e15d6
#
_entry.id   7d561fb2d2b0b5402343cec1a45e15d6
#
_cell.length_a   1.000
_cell.length_b   1.000
_cell.length_c   1.000
_cell.angle_alpha   90.00
_cell.angle_beta   90.00
_cell.angle_gamma   90.00
#
_symmetry.space_group_name_H-M   'P 1'
#
loop_
_entity.id
_entity.type
_entity.pdbx_description
1 polymer ?
#
loop_
_entity_poly.entity_id
_entity_poly.type
_entity_poly.pdbx_seq_one_letter_code
_entity_poly.pdbx_strand_id
1 'polypeptide(L)'
;MRVLIINKFLYPNGGSETYIFKLGEALEQHGHEVQYFGMEHEGRCVGNRVNAYTSDMDFHGGSKLSKLTYPIKTIYSKEARVQLRKALDDFKPDVCHLNNFNYQLTPSIILEIVKWRKETGRDCKIIFTAHDYQLVCPNHMLNNPNTHQNCEKCLGGHFVNCMKGKCIHGSTAKSAIGMMEAEFWKWKGTYKYIDTMICCSEFMKSKMDSNPLFATKTVAMHNFIDKVEWKETEKKDYVLYFGRFSEEKGIGTLIKVCKELPDVQFIFAGTGPLEETVNGIKNIKNVGFQKGEALEKLIREARFSIYPSEWYENCPFSVMESQMYGTPVLGANIGGIPELTQVGKTGELFESGNAEDLKKKIEKLWGDKKLCAEYSANCKDISFDTIDEYYEKIMKVYQ
;
A
#
# COMPACT_ATOMS: atom_id res chain seq x y z
N MET A 1 7.87 -25.58 -4.12
CA MET A 1 6.62 -25.13 -4.78
C MET A 1 6.98 -24.21 -5.94
N ARG A 2 6.09 -24.08 -6.92
CA ARG A 2 6.20 -23.09 -8.01
C ARG A 2 5.19 -21.97 -7.76
N VAL A 3 5.67 -20.76 -7.57
CA VAL A 3 4.83 -19.59 -7.25
C VAL A 3 4.88 -18.60 -8.41
N LEU A 4 3.74 -18.31 -9.02
CA LEU A 4 3.58 -17.28 -10.03
C LEU A 4 3.05 -16.01 -9.36
N ILE A 5 3.91 -15.02 -9.18
CA ILE A 5 3.55 -13.71 -8.63
C ILE A 5 2.98 -12.84 -9.77
N ILE A 6 1.77 -12.33 -9.59
CA ILE A 6 1.07 -11.54 -10.59
C ILE A 6 0.87 -10.11 -10.07
N ASN A 7 1.49 -9.15 -10.75
CA ASN A 7 1.37 -7.72 -10.45
C ASN A 7 1.47 -6.90 -11.75
N LYS A 8 0.70 -5.82 -11.86
CA LYS A 8 0.71 -5.00 -13.08
C LYS A 8 2.06 -4.41 -13.41
N PHE A 9 2.81 -3.92 -12.40
CA PHE A 9 4.15 -3.36 -12.56
C PHE A 9 5.21 -4.36 -12.09
N LEU A 10 6.20 -4.61 -12.93
CA LEU A 10 7.33 -5.51 -12.66
C LEU A 10 8.66 -4.74 -12.57
N TYR A 11 8.59 -3.50 -12.10
CA TYR A 11 9.71 -2.59 -11.85
C TYR A 11 9.45 -1.80 -10.56
N PRO A 12 10.47 -1.23 -9.90
CA PRO A 12 10.31 -0.46 -8.66
C PRO A 12 9.42 0.77 -8.89
N ASN A 13 8.25 0.81 -8.25
CA ASN A 13 7.27 1.89 -8.39
C ASN A 13 6.63 2.29 -7.05
N GLY A 14 6.57 1.40 -6.07
CA GLY A 14 5.97 1.68 -4.77
C GLY A 14 6.08 0.53 -3.77
N GLY A 15 5.28 0.59 -2.72
CA GLY A 15 5.31 -0.41 -1.65
C GLY A 15 4.89 -1.81 -2.09
N SER A 16 3.91 -1.92 -2.99
CA SER A 16 3.48 -3.22 -3.52
C SER A 16 4.58 -3.90 -4.34
N GLU A 17 5.38 -3.15 -5.08
CA GLU A 17 6.49 -3.68 -5.85
C GLU A 17 7.64 -4.09 -4.93
N THR A 18 7.95 -3.29 -3.89
CA THR A 18 8.89 -3.67 -2.84
C THR A 18 8.48 -4.99 -2.18
N TYR A 19 7.20 -5.14 -1.87
CA TYR A 19 6.64 -6.36 -1.28
C TYR A 19 6.84 -7.57 -2.18
N ILE A 20 6.44 -7.51 -3.46
CA ILE A 20 6.52 -8.69 -4.36
C ILE A 20 7.96 -9.11 -4.65
N PHE A 21 8.91 -8.16 -4.74
CA PHE A 21 10.30 -8.48 -5.02
C PHE A 21 10.96 -9.15 -3.81
N LYS A 22 10.80 -8.59 -2.61
CA LYS A 22 11.34 -9.19 -1.39
C LYS A 22 10.72 -10.56 -1.08
N LEU A 23 9.40 -10.70 -1.28
CA LEU A 23 8.73 -11.99 -1.11
C LEU A 23 9.25 -13.02 -2.10
N GLY A 24 9.43 -12.65 -3.37
CA GLY A 24 9.96 -13.54 -4.39
C GLY A 24 11.38 -13.99 -4.07
N GLU A 25 12.26 -13.06 -3.68
CA GLU A 25 13.62 -13.38 -3.24
C GLU A 25 13.63 -14.35 -2.04
N ALA A 26 12.78 -14.11 -1.04
CA ALA A 26 12.69 -15.01 0.12
C ALA A 26 12.20 -16.40 -0.27
N LEU A 27 11.20 -16.49 -1.14
CA LEU A 27 10.71 -17.78 -1.66
C LEU A 27 11.83 -18.54 -2.39
N GLU A 28 12.62 -17.88 -3.23
CA GLU A 28 13.75 -18.48 -3.95
C GLU A 28 14.85 -18.93 -2.99
N GLN A 29 15.19 -18.13 -1.98
CA GLN A 29 16.16 -18.48 -0.93
C GLN A 29 15.76 -19.74 -0.15
N HIS A 30 14.45 -19.97 0.01
CA HIS A 30 13.90 -21.17 0.64
C HIS A 30 13.65 -22.33 -0.36
N GLY A 31 14.20 -22.26 -1.57
CA GLY A 31 14.19 -23.34 -2.55
C GLY A 31 12.89 -23.49 -3.35
N HIS A 32 12.08 -22.45 -3.44
CA HIS A 32 10.92 -22.40 -4.32
C HIS A 32 11.31 -21.84 -5.70
N GLU A 33 10.59 -22.26 -6.74
CA GLU A 33 10.69 -21.63 -8.06
C GLU A 33 9.70 -20.46 -8.13
N VAL A 34 10.17 -19.27 -8.51
CA VAL A 34 9.35 -18.07 -8.64
C VAL A 34 9.41 -17.52 -10.06
N GLN A 35 8.26 -17.17 -10.61
CA GLN A 35 8.16 -16.40 -11.84
C GLN A 35 7.14 -15.28 -11.67
N TYR A 36 7.18 -14.29 -12.57
CA TYR A 36 6.35 -13.10 -12.47
C TYR A 36 5.55 -12.89 -13.76
N PHE A 37 4.32 -12.39 -13.62
CA PHE A 37 3.47 -12.01 -14.73
C PHE A 37 2.91 -10.60 -14.52
N GLY A 38 3.01 -9.76 -15.55
CA GLY A 38 2.55 -8.37 -15.52
C GLY A 38 2.59 -7.72 -16.90
N MET A 39 2.76 -6.40 -16.91
CA MET A 39 2.96 -5.62 -18.14
C MET A 39 4.43 -5.60 -18.56
N GLU A 40 4.66 -5.49 -19.87
CA GLU A 40 5.98 -5.16 -20.41
C GLU A 40 6.29 -3.69 -20.13
N HIS A 41 7.52 -3.42 -19.69
CA HIS A 41 8.01 -2.08 -19.42
C HIS A 41 9.53 -2.04 -19.51
N GLU A 42 10.13 -0.94 -20.00
CA GLU A 42 11.57 -0.80 -20.18
C GLU A 42 12.37 -1.00 -18.89
N GLY A 43 11.79 -0.60 -17.74
CA GLY A 43 12.40 -0.77 -16.41
C GLY A 43 12.10 -2.11 -15.71
N ARG A 44 11.52 -3.09 -16.40
CA ARG A 44 11.17 -4.40 -15.83
C ARG A 44 12.41 -5.13 -15.33
N CYS A 45 12.41 -5.56 -14.07
CA CYS A 45 13.53 -6.20 -13.40
C CYS A 45 13.30 -7.70 -13.09
N VAL A 46 12.05 -8.18 -13.16
CA VAL A 46 11.68 -9.59 -12.94
C VAL A 46 10.72 -10.06 -14.05
N GLY A 47 10.54 -11.37 -14.21
CA GLY A 47 9.68 -11.87 -15.29
C GLY A 47 9.47 -13.37 -15.32
N ASN A 48 9.10 -13.89 -16.49
CA ASN A 48 8.91 -15.30 -16.74
C ASN A 48 9.73 -15.76 -17.96
N ARG A 49 10.06 -17.04 -17.98
CA ARG A 49 10.98 -17.63 -18.98
C ARG A 49 10.42 -17.71 -20.41
N VAL A 50 9.11 -17.56 -20.58
CA VAL A 50 8.47 -17.54 -21.91
C VAL A 50 8.25 -16.13 -22.45
N ASN A 51 8.73 -15.11 -21.75
CA ASN A 51 8.55 -13.70 -22.09
C ASN A 51 7.10 -13.33 -22.41
N ALA A 52 6.16 -13.85 -21.63
CA ALA A 52 4.74 -13.60 -21.76
C ALA A 52 4.32 -12.42 -20.86
N TYR A 53 4.04 -11.28 -21.45
CA TYR A 53 3.62 -10.05 -20.78
C TYR A 53 2.50 -9.38 -21.55
N THR A 54 1.72 -8.54 -20.90
CA THR A 54 0.76 -7.66 -21.61
C THR A 54 1.47 -6.41 -22.11
N SER A 55 0.91 -5.79 -23.13
CA SER A 55 1.37 -4.47 -23.57
C SER A 55 1.24 -3.44 -22.44
N ASP A 56 2.14 -2.47 -22.42
CA ASP A 56 2.06 -1.34 -21.49
C ASP A 56 0.79 -0.52 -21.81
N MET A 57 -0.06 -0.35 -20.81
CA MET A 57 -1.26 0.49 -20.89
C MET A 57 -0.96 1.85 -20.28
N ASP A 58 -0.27 2.71 -21.05
CA ASP A 58 -0.14 4.11 -20.69
C ASP A 58 -1.48 4.86 -20.94
N PHE A 59 -2.16 5.20 -19.84
CA PHE A 59 -3.39 6.00 -19.88
C PHE A 59 -3.14 7.48 -20.26
N HIS A 60 -1.90 7.93 -20.28
CA HIS A 60 -1.49 9.30 -20.57
C HIS A 60 -0.94 9.48 -21.99
N GLY A 61 -0.40 8.42 -22.60
CA GLY A 61 0.07 8.36 -23.97
C GLY A 61 -0.89 7.58 -24.90
N GLY A 62 -0.74 7.72 -26.20
CA GLY A 62 -1.46 6.91 -27.18
C GLY A 62 -2.38 7.70 -28.12
N SER A 63 -2.71 7.08 -29.28
CA SER A 63 -3.52 7.68 -30.34
C SER A 63 -4.99 7.85 -29.91
N LYS A 64 -5.72 8.76 -30.59
CA LYS A 64 -7.17 8.95 -30.35
C LYS A 64 -8.00 7.66 -30.52
N LEU A 65 -7.59 6.74 -31.40
CA LEU A 65 -8.26 5.45 -31.60
C LEU A 65 -8.03 4.48 -30.42
N SER A 66 -6.85 4.46 -29.82
CA SER A 66 -6.60 3.61 -28.66
C SER A 66 -7.45 4.03 -27.46
N LYS A 67 -7.70 5.33 -27.29
CA LYS A 67 -8.56 5.89 -26.23
C LYS A 67 -10.02 5.43 -26.31
N LEU A 68 -10.53 5.11 -27.49
CA LEU A 68 -11.90 4.59 -27.67
C LEU A 68 -12.04 3.12 -27.20
N THR A 69 -10.97 2.34 -27.25
CA THR A 69 -10.99 0.92 -26.84
C THR A 69 -10.61 0.71 -25.37
N TYR A 70 -10.02 1.72 -24.71
CA TYR A 70 -9.61 1.63 -23.30
C TYR A 70 -10.74 1.24 -22.34
N PRO A 71 -11.97 1.78 -22.44
CA PRO A 71 -13.04 1.39 -21.52
C PRO A 71 -13.34 -0.11 -21.54
N ILE A 72 -13.29 -0.73 -22.73
CA ILE A 72 -13.53 -2.18 -22.86
C ILE A 72 -12.33 -2.97 -22.33
N LYS A 73 -11.11 -2.53 -22.64
CA LYS A 73 -9.88 -3.18 -22.18
C LYS A 73 -9.69 -3.10 -20.66
N THR A 74 -10.11 -2.02 -20.02
CA THR A 74 -10.06 -1.86 -18.56
C THR A 74 -11.08 -2.70 -17.80
N ILE A 75 -12.18 -3.09 -18.47
CA ILE A 75 -13.15 -4.02 -17.90
C ILE A 75 -12.70 -5.47 -18.12
N TYR A 76 -12.25 -5.81 -19.34
CA TYR A 76 -11.91 -7.18 -19.71
C TYR A 76 -10.73 -7.24 -20.65
N SER A 77 -9.61 -7.82 -20.20
CA SER A 77 -8.40 -7.97 -21.02
C SER A 77 -8.29 -9.39 -21.61
N LYS A 78 -8.57 -9.51 -22.91
CA LYS A 78 -8.29 -10.76 -23.65
C LYS A 78 -6.79 -11.02 -23.76
N GLU A 79 -6.01 -9.95 -23.94
CA GLU A 79 -4.56 -10.02 -24.03
C GLU A 79 -3.95 -10.60 -22.76
N ALA A 80 -4.34 -10.09 -21.58
CA ALA A 80 -3.83 -10.59 -20.30
C ALA A 80 -4.13 -12.09 -20.14
N ARG A 81 -5.31 -12.54 -20.55
CA ARG A 81 -5.65 -13.97 -20.51
C ARG A 81 -4.75 -14.81 -21.41
N VAL A 82 -4.55 -14.38 -22.65
CA VAL A 82 -3.73 -15.13 -23.65
C VAL A 82 -2.27 -15.20 -23.19
N GLN A 83 -1.72 -14.09 -22.70
CA GLN A 83 -0.33 -14.06 -22.24
C GLN A 83 -0.16 -14.83 -20.92
N LEU A 84 -1.08 -14.66 -19.97
CA LEU A 84 -1.05 -15.44 -18.73
C LEU A 84 -1.13 -16.94 -19.01
N ARG A 85 -1.96 -17.35 -19.99
CA ARG A 85 -2.07 -18.76 -20.36
C ARG A 85 -0.72 -19.36 -20.77
N LYS A 86 0.09 -18.64 -21.54
CA LYS A 86 1.45 -19.09 -21.91
C LYS A 86 2.33 -19.33 -20.68
N ALA A 87 2.30 -18.40 -19.72
CA ALA A 87 3.05 -18.54 -18.49
C ALA A 87 2.55 -19.73 -17.63
N LEU A 88 1.22 -19.93 -17.54
CA LEU A 88 0.63 -21.06 -16.81
C LEU A 88 0.99 -22.40 -17.43
N ASP A 89 0.91 -22.53 -18.77
CA ASP A 89 1.20 -23.79 -19.47
C ASP A 89 2.67 -24.19 -19.37
N ASP A 90 3.58 -23.21 -19.37
CA ASP A 90 5.01 -23.44 -19.23
C ASP A 90 5.40 -23.69 -17.77
N PHE A 91 5.06 -22.78 -16.86
CA PHE A 91 5.53 -22.81 -15.48
C PHE A 91 4.76 -23.81 -14.60
N LYS A 92 3.49 -24.03 -14.89
CA LYS A 92 2.60 -24.95 -14.15
C LYS A 92 2.62 -24.66 -12.64
N PRO A 93 2.25 -23.45 -12.20
CA PRO A 93 2.38 -23.04 -10.81
C PRO A 93 1.49 -23.87 -9.86
N ASP A 94 1.96 -23.99 -8.62
CA ASP A 94 1.18 -24.54 -7.49
C ASP A 94 0.37 -23.41 -6.81
N VAL A 95 0.87 -22.15 -6.92
CA VAL A 95 0.23 -20.94 -6.40
C VAL A 95 0.29 -19.84 -7.44
N CYS A 96 -0.83 -19.18 -7.70
CA CYS A 96 -0.93 -17.90 -8.37
C CYS A 96 -1.18 -16.81 -7.31
N HIS A 97 -0.17 -16.01 -7.00
CA HIS A 97 -0.26 -14.95 -6.02
C HIS A 97 -0.54 -13.61 -6.68
N LEU A 98 -1.78 -13.19 -6.62
CA LEU A 98 -2.27 -11.92 -7.20
C LEU A 98 -1.94 -10.75 -6.26
N ASN A 99 -1.54 -9.64 -6.84
CA ASN A 99 -1.31 -8.36 -6.18
C ASN A 99 -2.12 -7.26 -6.90
N ASN A 100 -1.52 -6.14 -7.30
CA ASN A 100 -2.24 -5.11 -8.05
C ASN A 100 -2.44 -5.53 -9.52
N PHE A 101 -3.67 -5.78 -9.92
CA PHE A 101 -4.01 -6.20 -11.29
C PHE A 101 -5.05 -5.31 -12.01
N ASN A 102 -5.79 -4.48 -11.29
CA ASN A 102 -6.74 -3.54 -11.89
C ASN A 102 -5.97 -2.31 -12.45
N TYR A 103 -6.34 -1.77 -13.48
CA TYR A 103 -7.26 -1.96 -14.60
C TYR A 103 -6.55 -2.55 -15.81
N GLN A 104 -5.27 -2.86 -15.66
CA GLN A 104 -4.37 -3.28 -16.73
C GLN A 104 -4.51 -4.76 -17.07
N LEU A 105 -4.37 -5.63 -16.07
CA LEU A 105 -4.52 -7.09 -16.24
C LEU A 105 -5.97 -7.53 -16.15
N THR A 106 -6.78 -6.82 -15.40
CA THR A 106 -8.20 -7.05 -15.09
C THR A 106 -8.48 -8.37 -14.37
N PRO A 107 -9.61 -8.51 -13.66
CA PRO A 107 -10.02 -9.78 -13.04
C PRO A 107 -10.25 -10.93 -14.02
N SER A 108 -10.19 -10.68 -15.34
CA SER A 108 -10.26 -11.73 -16.37
C SER A 108 -9.13 -12.77 -16.24
N ILE A 109 -7.98 -12.41 -15.63
CA ILE A 109 -6.87 -13.33 -15.35
C ILE A 109 -7.29 -14.44 -14.37
N ILE A 110 -8.14 -14.15 -13.39
CA ILE A 110 -8.67 -15.14 -12.45
C ILE A 110 -9.46 -16.22 -13.21
N LEU A 111 -10.28 -15.79 -14.17
CA LEU A 111 -11.03 -16.73 -15.00
C LEU A 111 -10.12 -17.61 -15.86
N GLU A 112 -8.98 -17.10 -16.29
CA GLU A 112 -8.00 -17.90 -17.04
C GLU A 112 -7.32 -18.93 -16.15
N ILE A 113 -6.92 -18.57 -14.93
CA ILE A 113 -6.37 -19.52 -13.98
C ILE A 113 -7.37 -20.64 -13.68
N VAL A 114 -8.64 -20.29 -13.41
CA VAL A 114 -9.71 -21.26 -13.18
C VAL A 114 -9.92 -22.19 -14.38
N LYS A 115 -9.91 -21.62 -15.60
CA LYS A 115 -10.03 -22.41 -16.83
C LYS A 115 -8.85 -23.37 -16.95
N TRP A 116 -7.63 -22.91 -16.76
CA TRP A 116 -6.42 -23.70 -16.83
C TRP A 116 -6.41 -24.84 -15.78
N ARG A 117 -6.81 -24.55 -14.52
CA ARG A 117 -6.99 -25.59 -13.47
C ARG A 117 -7.91 -26.72 -13.94
N LYS A 118 -9.06 -26.37 -14.54
CA LYS A 118 -10.03 -27.36 -15.04
C LYS A 118 -9.50 -28.19 -16.20
N GLU A 119 -8.77 -27.58 -17.13
CA GLU A 119 -8.26 -28.26 -18.33
C GLU A 119 -7.08 -29.18 -18.01
N THR A 120 -6.27 -28.82 -17.02
CA THR A 120 -5.05 -29.55 -16.66
C THR A 120 -5.23 -30.52 -15.49
N GLY A 121 -6.33 -30.38 -14.74
CA GLY A 121 -6.57 -31.14 -13.50
C GLY A 121 -5.61 -30.76 -12.35
N ARG A 122 -4.86 -29.66 -12.48
CA ARG A 122 -3.89 -29.23 -11.46
C ARG A 122 -4.58 -28.49 -10.33
N ASP A 123 -4.14 -28.79 -9.12
CA ASP A 123 -4.45 -27.97 -7.96
C ASP A 123 -3.46 -26.78 -7.92
N CYS A 124 -3.99 -25.57 -8.06
CA CYS A 124 -3.23 -24.33 -8.03
C CYS A 124 -4.01 -23.29 -7.22
N LYS A 125 -3.52 -22.90 -6.07
CA LYS A 125 -4.20 -21.91 -5.23
C LYS A 125 -4.15 -20.51 -5.84
N ILE A 126 -5.21 -19.75 -5.66
CA ILE A 126 -5.30 -18.34 -6.05
C ILE A 126 -5.32 -17.51 -4.78
N ILE A 127 -4.19 -16.91 -4.47
CA ILE A 127 -4.02 -16.03 -3.30
C ILE A 127 -4.02 -14.59 -3.78
N PHE A 128 -4.60 -13.69 -3.03
CA PHE A 128 -4.60 -12.26 -3.32
C PHE A 128 -4.09 -11.47 -2.11
N THR A 129 -3.04 -10.67 -2.29
CA THR A 129 -2.64 -9.66 -1.29
C THR A 129 -3.23 -8.30 -1.68
N ALA A 130 -4.05 -7.76 -0.79
CA ALA A 130 -4.64 -6.45 -0.94
C ALA A 130 -3.63 -5.37 -0.53
N HIS A 131 -3.19 -4.55 -1.49
CA HIS A 131 -2.33 -3.38 -1.26
C HIS A 131 -3.13 -2.08 -1.25
N ASP A 132 -4.34 -2.12 -1.80
CA ASP A 132 -5.30 -1.02 -1.84
C ASP A 132 -6.73 -1.57 -1.71
N TYR A 133 -7.72 -0.72 -1.80
CA TYR A 133 -9.13 -1.09 -1.65
C TYR A 133 -9.84 -1.41 -2.97
N GLN A 134 -9.11 -1.82 -4.01
CA GLN A 134 -9.61 -2.00 -5.38
C GLN A 134 -10.86 -2.90 -5.49
N LEU A 135 -11.01 -3.92 -4.63
CA LEU A 135 -12.13 -4.87 -4.74
C LEU A 135 -13.42 -4.36 -4.07
N VAL A 136 -13.34 -3.32 -3.26
CA VAL A 136 -14.47 -2.74 -2.52
C VAL A 136 -14.71 -1.26 -2.86
N CYS A 137 -13.78 -0.62 -3.56
CA CYS A 137 -13.87 0.78 -3.97
C CYS A 137 -13.30 0.99 -5.39
N PRO A 138 -14.10 1.40 -6.39
CA PRO A 138 -13.61 1.56 -7.77
C PRO A 138 -12.50 2.59 -7.96
N ASN A 139 -12.33 3.55 -7.05
CA ASN A 139 -11.18 4.47 -7.08
C ASN A 139 -9.99 3.99 -6.24
N HIS A 140 -10.07 2.84 -5.59
CA HIS A 140 -9.06 2.14 -4.81
C HIS A 140 -8.67 2.79 -3.47
N MET A 141 -9.19 3.98 -3.15
CA MET A 141 -8.65 4.80 -2.05
C MET A 141 -9.55 4.86 -0.82
N LEU A 142 -10.82 4.44 -0.92
CA LEU A 142 -11.86 4.75 0.09
C LEU A 142 -11.84 6.24 0.50
N ASN A 143 -11.51 7.09 -0.45
CA ASN A 143 -11.46 8.54 -0.30
C ASN A 143 -12.09 9.20 -1.52
N ASN A 144 -12.81 10.30 -1.30
CA ASN A 144 -13.37 11.09 -2.41
C ASN A 144 -12.37 12.21 -2.78
N PRO A 145 -11.72 12.14 -3.95
CA PRO A 145 -10.69 13.09 -4.33
C PRO A 145 -11.21 14.51 -4.58
N ASN A 146 -12.54 14.70 -4.68
CA ASN A 146 -13.12 16.03 -4.86
C ASN A 146 -13.39 16.76 -3.53
N THR A 147 -13.48 16.02 -2.43
CA THR A 147 -13.73 16.56 -1.08
C THR A 147 -12.59 16.27 -0.11
N HIS A 148 -11.60 15.46 -0.52
CA HIS A 148 -10.50 14.95 0.31
C HIS A 148 -10.97 14.23 1.59
N GLN A 149 -12.22 13.73 1.60
CA GLN A 149 -12.81 13.02 2.73
C GLN A 149 -12.83 11.52 2.51
N ASN A 150 -12.60 10.77 3.56
CA ASN A 150 -12.76 9.32 3.56
C ASN A 150 -14.21 8.95 3.24
N CYS A 151 -14.40 7.92 2.44
CA CYS A 151 -15.70 7.57 1.87
C CYS A 151 -15.88 6.06 1.81
N GLU A 152 -16.87 5.56 2.52
CA GLU A 152 -17.19 4.14 2.59
C GLU A 152 -18.48 3.77 1.82
N LYS A 153 -19.02 4.68 1.02
CA LYS A 153 -20.32 4.52 0.35
C LYS A 153 -20.39 3.35 -0.64
N CYS A 154 -19.23 2.87 -1.12
CA CYS A 154 -19.15 1.74 -2.05
C CYS A 154 -19.01 0.38 -1.35
N LEU A 155 -18.70 0.34 -0.05
CA LEU A 155 -18.62 -0.90 0.71
C LEU A 155 -19.91 -1.72 0.60
N GLY A 156 -19.79 -3.03 0.70
CA GLY A 156 -20.93 -3.92 0.44
C GLY A 156 -21.32 -4.04 -1.04
N GLY A 157 -20.54 -3.44 -1.95
CA GLY A 157 -20.79 -3.53 -3.41
C GLY A 157 -21.78 -2.47 -3.93
N HIS A 158 -21.89 -1.32 -3.29
CA HIS A 158 -22.73 -0.19 -3.71
C HIS A 158 -22.01 0.75 -4.70
N PHE A 159 -21.44 0.20 -5.79
CA PHE A 159 -20.47 0.89 -6.66
C PHE A 159 -21.04 2.07 -7.45
N VAL A 160 -22.37 2.20 -7.58
CA VAL A 160 -23.02 3.36 -8.17
C VAL A 160 -22.63 4.69 -7.48
N ASN A 161 -22.24 4.62 -6.21
CA ASN A 161 -21.78 5.78 -5.45
C ASN A 161 -20.45 6.36 -6.00
N CYS A 162 -19.61 5.55 -6.63
CA CYS A 162 -18.39 6.03 -7.30
C CYS A 162 -18.73 6.99 -8.44
N MET A 163 -19.71 6.65 -9.29
CA MET A 163 -20.17 7.51 -10.38
C MET A 163 -20.81 8.80 -9.82
N LYS A 164 -21.69 8.68 -8.83
CA LYS A 164 -22.35 9.84 -8.21
C LYS A 164 -21.35 10.81 -7.58
N GLY A 165 -20.31 10.27 -6.93
CA GLY A 165 -19.24 11.04 -6.30
C GLY A 165 -18.16 11.52 -7.26
N LYS A 166 -18.21 11.17 -8.56
CA LYS A 166 -17.15 11.47 -9.56
C LYS A 166 -15.76 11.10 -9.07
N CYS A 167 -15.65 9.94 -8.39
CA CYS A 167 -14.47 9.57 -7.60
C CYS A 167 -13.22 9.26 -8.43
N ILE A 168 -13.33 9.07 -9.76
CA ILE A 168 -12.17 8.82 -10.62
C ILE A 168 -11.85 10.10 -11.40
N HIS A 169 -10.79 10.79 -10.99
CA HIS A 169 -10.28 12.05 -11.57
C HIS A 169 -11.34 13.16 -11.70
N GLY A 170 -12.33 13.24 -10.81
CA GLY A 170 -13.40 14.24 -10.89
C GLY A 170 -14.34 14.06 -12.08
N SER A 171 -14.20 12.98 -12.85
CA SER A 171 -14.90 12.74 -14.11
C SER A 171 -16.07 11.77 -13.95
N THR A 172 -17.28 12.19 -14.30
CA THR A 172 -18.46 11.30 -14.32
C THR A 172 -18.26 10.12 -15.27
N ALA A 173 -17.68 10.36 -16.46
CA ALA A 173 -17.47 9.31 -17.46
C ALA A 173 -16.46 8.25 -16.97
N LYS A 174 -15.31 8.67 -16.43
CA LYS A 174 -14.32 7.73 -15.87
C LYS A 174 -14.89 6.96 -14.66
N SER A 175 -15.63 7.64 -13.81
CA SER A 175 -16.27 7.02 -12.64
C SER A 175 -17.39 6.06 -13.03
N ALA A 176 -18.11 6.33 -14.12
CA ALA A 176 -19.07 5.38 -14.69
C ALA A 176 -18.39 4.12 -15.23
N ILE A 177 -17.22 4.25 -15.87
CA ILE A 177 -16.44 3.10 -16.35
C ILE A 177 -15.96 2.25 -15.14
N GLY A 178 -15.41 2.88 -14.10
CA GLY A 178 -14.99 2.16 -12.89
C GLY A 178 -16.16 1.49 -12.16
N MET A 179 -17.33 2.14 -12.12
CA MET A 179 -18.55 1.54 -11.60
C MET A 179 -18.97 0.32 -12.45
N MET A 180 -18.99 0.44 -13.77
CA MET A 180 -19.37 -0.65 -14.67
C MET A 180 -18.40 -1.83 -14.56
N GLU A 181 -17.12 -1.57 -14.43
CA GLU A 181 -16.09 -2.59 -14.19
C GLU A 181 -16.39 -3.36 -12.89
N ALA A 182 -16.57 -2.67 -11.78
CA ALA A 182 -16.82 -3.27 -10.49
C ALA A 182 -18.15 -4.05 -10.45
N GLU A 183 -19.23 -3.50 -11.01
CA GLU A 183 -20.54 -4.18 -11.11
C GLU A 183 -20.47 -5.41 -12.03
N PHE A 184 -19.74 -5.35 -13.15
CA PHE A 184 -19.53 -6.49 -14.04
C PHE A 184 -18.86 -7.66 -13.32
N TRP A 185 -17.79 -7.42 -12.59
CA TRP A 185 -17.07 -8.48 -11.88
C TRP A 185 -17.81 -9.00 -10.65
N LYS A 186 -18.58 -8.13 -9.98
CA LYS A 186 -19.52 -8.52 -8.93
C LYS A 186 -20.59 -9.46 -9.50
N TRP A 187 -21.23 -9.09 -10.61
CA TRP A 187 -22.23 -9.93 -11.29
C TRP A 187 -21.66 -11.26 -11.75
N LYS A 188 -20.46 -11.26 -12.30
CA LYS A 188 -19.73 -12.48 -12.70
C LYS A 188 -19.36 -13.37 -11.51
N GLY A 189 -19.32 -12.83 -10.31
CA GLY A 189 -18.88 -13.54 -9.11
C GLY A 189 -17.44 -14.04 -9.20
N THR A 190 -16.57 -13.33 -9.94
CA THR A 190 -15.22 -13.78 -10.26
C THR A 190 -14.35 -13.93 -9.02
N TYR A 191 -14.50 -13.06 -8.05
CA TYR A 191 -13.70 -13.07 -6.83
C TYR A 191 -13.98 -14.23 -5.88
N LYS A 192 -15.05 -15.02 -6.12
CA LYS A 192 -15.30 -16.26 -5.37
C LYS A 192 -14.21 -17.31 -5.57
N TYR A 193 -13.43 -17.20 -6.64
CA TYR A 193 -12.34 -18.10 -6.97
C TYR A 193 -11.02 -17.79 -6.29
N ILE A 194 -10.92 -16.64 -5.61
CA ILE A 194 -9.80 -16.35 -4.70
C ILE A 194 -9.95 -17.29 -3.50
N ASP A 195 -8.92 -18.08 -3.22
CA ASP A 195 -8.94 -19.05 -2.13
C ASP A 195 -8.69 -18.35 -0.79
N THR A 196 -7.69 -17.46 -0.72
CA THR A 196 -7.40 -16.62 0.47
C THR A 196 -7.00 -15.21 0.05
N MET A 197 -7.45 -14.22 0.82
CA MET A 197 -7.11 -12.81 0.68
C MET A 197 -6.30 -12.34 1.89
N ILE A 198 -5.09 -11.89 1.66
CA ILE A 198 -4.22 -11.30 2.67
C ILE A 198 -4.48 -9.80 2.70
N CYS A 199 -4.83 -9.27 3.87
CA CYS A 199 -5.01 -7.86 4.14
C CYS A 199 -3.87 -7.40 5.05
N CYS A 200 -3.18 -6.32 4.70
CA CYS A 200 -1.99 -5.88 5.43
C CYS A 200 -2.29 -5.16 6.76
N SER A 201 -3.55 -5.14 7.21
CA SER A 201 -3.99 -4.68 8.53
C SER A 201 -5.38 -5.25 8.86
N GLU A 202 -5.73 -5.30 10.15
CA GLU A 202 -7.09 -5.63 10.59
C GLU A 202 -8.10 -4.58 10.10
N PHE A 203 -7.68 -3.31 10.04
CA PHE A 203 -8.49 -2.26 9.45
C PHE A 203 -8.84 -2.57 7.99
N MET A 204 -7.85 -2.88 7.14
CA MET A 204 -8.10 -3.24 5.75
C MET A 204 -8.98 -4.49 5.66
N LYS A 205 -8.72 -5.51 6.48
CA LYS A 205 -9.54 -6.72 6.56
C LYS A 205 -10.99 -6.37 6.85
N SER A 206 -11.27 -5.49 7.82
CA SER A 206 -12.62 -5.07 8.16
C SER A 206 -13.37 -4.42 6.98
N LYS A 207 -12.64 -3.69 6.13
CA LYS A 207 -13.23 -3.08 4.92
C LYS A 207 -13.49 -4.11 3.82
N MET A 208 -12.56 -5.06 3.62
CA MET A 208 -12.76 -6.16 2.67
C MET A 208 -13.92 -7.07 3.10
N ASP A 209 -14.04 -7.39 4.38
CA ASP A 209 -15.12 -8.22 4.95
C ASP A 209 -16.52 -7.59 4.79
N SER A 210 -16.60 -6.30 4.48
CA SER A 210 -17.87 -5.66 4.12
C SER A 210 -18.54 -6.29 2.89
N ASN A 211 -17.76 -6.97 2.05
CA ASN A 211 -18.29 -7.77 0.96
C ASN A 211 -18.42 -9.23 1.42
N PRO A 212 -19.65 -9.79 1.47
CA PRO A 212 -19.89 -11.16 1.95
C PRO A 212 -19.10 -12.24 1.20
N LEU A 213 -18.64 -11.97 -0.03
CA LEU A 213 -17.78 -12.92 -0.79
C LEU A 213 -16.39 -13.08 -0.17
N PHE A 214 -15.95 -12.15 0.66
CA PHE A 214 -14.60 -12.13 1.23
C PHE A 214 -14.55 -12.52 2.70
N ALA A 215 -15.60 -12.25 3.47
CA ALA A 215 -15.63 -12.35 4.93
C ALA A 215 -15.07 -13.65 5.54
N THR A 216 -15.15 -14.78 4.80
CA THR A 216 -14.59 -16.07 5.25
C THR A 216 -13.21 -16.39 4.67
N LYS A 217 -12.64 -15.49 3.86
CA LYS A 217 -11.41 -15.73 3.09
C LYS A 217 -10.28 -14.77 3.43
N THR A 218 -10.56 -13.73 4.21
CA THR A 218 -9.59 -12.72 4.57
C THR A 218 -8.78 -13.13 5.79
N VAL A 219 -7.49 -12.86 5.73
CA VAL A 219 -6.56 -12.96 6.86
C VAL A 219 -5.79 -11.65 6.98
N ALA A 220 -5.59 -11.16 8.19
CA ALA A 220 -4.74 -10.00 8.41
C ALA A 220 -3.28 -10.45 8.62
N MET A 221 -2.39 -9.88 7.85
CA MET A 221 -0.93 -10.07 7.97
C MET A 221 -0.27 -8.72 7.69
N HIS A 222 0.30 -8.09 8.71
CA HIS A 222 1.05 -6.85 8.51
C HIS A 222 2.21 -7.07 7.52
N ASN A 223 2.60 -6.00 6.83
CA ASN A 223 3.79 -6.06 6.00
C ASN A 223 5.02 -6.38 6.86
N PHE A 224 6.03 -6.97 6.23
CA PHE A 224 7.32 -7.24 6.85
C PHE A 224 8.26 -6.04 6.68
N ILE A 225 9.27 -5.97 7.55
CA ILE A 225 10.33 -4.96 7.51
C ILE A 225 11.70 -5.63 7.60
N ASP A 226 12.74 -4.99 7.09
CA ASP A 226 14.10 -5.50 7.22
C ASP A 226 14.50 -5.51 8.70
N LYS A 227 15.25 -6.54 9.09
CA LYS A 227 15.80 -6.61 10.45
C LYS A 227 16.73 -5.43 10.67
N VAL A 228 16.45 -4.66 11.70
CA VAL A 228 17.24 -3.51 12.09
C VAL A 228 18.01 -3.84 13.36
N GLU A 229 19.31 -3.60 13.35
CA GLU A 229 20.11 -3.69 14.55
C GLU A 229 19.79 -2.51 15.48
N TRP A 230 19.44 -2.81 16.72
CA TRP A 230 19.20 -1.77 17.72
C TRP A 230 20.50 -1.02 18.01
N LYS A 231 20.44 0.30 17.94
CA LYS A 231 21.55 1.20 18.31
C LYS A 231 21.00 2.33 19.15
N GLU A 232 21.49 2.44 20.37
CA GLU A 232 21.22 3.63 21.17
C GLU A 232 21.78 4.85 20.46
N THR A 233 20.94 5.85 20.24
CA THR A 233 21.30 7.04 19.47
C THR A 233 20.86 8.29 20.23
N GLU A 234 21.78 9.25 20.38
CA GLU A 234 21.44 10.54 20.95
C GLU A 234 20.41 11.27 20.12
N LYS A 235 19.31 11.66 20.75
CA LYS A 235 18.21 12.37 20.09
C LYS A 235 18.53 13.85 19.94
N LYS A 236 18.33 14.39 18.74
CA LYS A 236 18.43 15.81 18.43
C LYS A 236 17.09 16.49 18.58
N ASP A 237 17.13 17.81 18.74
CA ASP A 237 15.95 18.65 18.93
C ASP A 237 15.27 18.95 17.60
N TYR A 238 14.66 17.93 16.97
CA TYR A 238 13.77 18.08 15.83
C TYR A 238 12.70 16.99 15.76
N VAL A 239 11.63 17.32 15.09
CA VAL A 239 10.53 16.41 14.74
C VAL A 239 10.67 16.01 13.29
N LEU A 240 10.59 14.72 12.97
CA LEU A 240 10.76 14.20 11.63
C LEU A 240 9.42 13.88 10.96
N TYR A 241 9.24 14.36 9.74
CA TYR A 241 8.30 13.78 8.78
C TYR A 241 9.09 13.21 7.60
N PHE A 242 8.77 11.98 7.17
CA PHE A 242 9.32 11.43 5.95
C PHE A 242 8.24 10.70 5.14
N GLY A 243 8.15 11.05 3.87
CA GLY A 243 7.13 10.56 2.95
C GLY A 243 6.79 11.55 1.86
N ARG A 244 5.76 11.24 1.09
CA ARG A 244 5.28 12.11 0.01
C ARG A 244 4.60 13.36 0.55
N PHE A 245 4.91 14.52 -0.02
CA PHE A 245 4.26 15.80 0.34
C PHE A 245 2.97 15.99 -0.45
N SER A 246 1.87 15.43 0.06
CA SER A 246 0.56 15.46 -0.59
C SER A 246 -0.57 15.65 0.43
N GLU A 247 -1.73 16.07 -0.04
CA GLU A 247 -2.89 16.38 0.81
C GLU A 247 -3.36 15.17 1.63
N GLU A 248 -3.46 14.01 0.98
CA GLU A 248 -3.91 12.77 1.65
C GLU A 248 -2.97 12.31 2.77
N LYS A 249 -1.71 12.74 2.73
CA LYS A 249 -0.73 12.49 3.80
C LYS A 249 -0.82 13.52 4.94
N GLY A 250 -1.81 14.43 4.90
CA GLY A 250 -2.07 15.41 5.94
C GLY A 250 -1.02 16.52 6.06
N ILE A 251 -0.24 16.75 4.97
CA ILE A 251 0.81 17.76 4.98
C ILE A 251 0.22 19.16 5.17
N GLY A 252 -0.97 19.44 4.62
CA GLY A 252 -1.66 20.72 4.81
C GLY A 252 -1.93 21.02 6.29
N THR A 253 -2.47 20.04 7.01
CA THR A 253 -2.72 20.14 8.46
C THR A 253 -1.41 20.25 9.24
N LEU A 254 -0.38 19.47 8.91
CA LEU A 254 0.91 19.55 9.58
C LEU A 254 1.57 20.93 9.39
N ILE A 255 1.57 21.48 8.17
CA ILE A 255 2.11 22.81 7.88
C ILE A 255 1.40 23.91 8.70
N LYS A 256 0.06 23.81 8.83
CA LYS A 256 -0.72 24.73 9.67
C LYS A 256 -0.19 24.70 11.11
N VAL A 257 0.01 23.53 11.67
CA VAL A 257 0.52 23.36 13.05
C VAL A 257 1.98 23.82 13.16
N CYS A 258 2.83 23.53 12.18
CA CYS A 258 4.22 24.02 12.19
C CYS A 258 4.31 25.55 12.28
N LYS A 259 3.42 26.28 11.58
CA LYS A 259 3.36 27.76 11.65
C LYS A 259 2.98 28.28 13.05
N GLU A 260 2.19 27.51 13.80
CA GLU A 260 1.75 27.88 15.15
C GLU A 260 2.78 27.50 16.24
N LEU A 261 3.81 26.71 15.87
CA LEU A 261 4.86 26.22 16.77
C LEU A 261 6.25 26.68 16.31
N PRO A 262 6.54 28.00 16.27
CA PRO A 262 7.77 28.54 15.66
C PRO A 262 9.06 28.07 16.35
N ASP A 263 8.99 27.67 17.63
CA ASP A 263 10.13 27.22 18.42
C ASP A 263 10.41 25.71 18.25
N VAL A 264 9.53 24.98 17.58
CA VAL A 264 9.72 23.57 17.25
C VAL A 264 10.41 23.46 15.91
N GLN A 265 11.51 22.72 15.84
CA GLN A 265 12.23 22.45 14.60
C GLN A 265 11.69 21.20 13.93
N PHE A 266 11.37 21.29 12.66
CA PHE A 266 10.91 20.17 11.85
C PHE A 266 11.91 19.87 10.74
N ILE A 267 12.14 18.58 10.48
CA ILE A 267 12.84 18.11 9.28
C ILE A 267 11.84 17.31 8.45
N PHE A 268 11.72 17.69 7.19
CA PHE A 268 10.87 17.00 6.22
C PHE A 268 11.77 16.33 5.18
N ALA A 269 11.65 15.02 5.04
CA ALA A 269 12.39 14.19 4.09
C ALA A 269 11.42 13.59 3.06
N GLY A 270 11.39 14.15 1.88
CA GLY A 270 10.48 13.70 0.82
C GLY A 270 10.35 14.72 -0.30
N THR A 271 9.43 14.44 -1.21
CA THR A 271 9.03 15.30 -2.32
C THR A 271 7.52 15.16 -2.57
N GLY A 272 6.95 16.05 -3.33
CA GLY A 272 5.55 15.93 -3.72
C GLY A 272 4.90 17.24 -4.15
N PRO A 273 3.60 17.21 -4.47
CA PRO A 273 2.87 18.38 -4.97
C PRO A 273 2.89 19.62 -4.03
N LEU A 274 3.08 19.40 -2.72
CA LEU A 274 3.11 20.45 -1.71
C LEU A 274 4.54 20.93 -1.35
N GLU A 275 5.55 20.57 -2.12
CA GLU A 275 6.95 20.87 -1.81
C GLU A 275 7.24 22.37 -1.71
N GLU A 276 6.70 23.17 -2.63
CA GLU A 276 6.83 24.64 -2.59
C GLU A 276 6.23 25.22 -1.30
N THR A 277 5.09 24.69 -0.86
CA THR A 277 4.43 25.13 0.38
C THR A 277 5.29 24.78 1.60
N VAL A 278 5.88 23.59 1.63
CA VAL A 278 6.80 23.13 2.70
C VAL A 278 8.01 24.06 2.77
N ASN A 279 8.63 24.39 1.64
CA ASN A 279 9.83 25.23 1.57
C ASN A 279 9.60 26.67 2.06
N GLY A 280 8.36 27.14 2.10
CA GLY A 280 8.00 28.48 2.57
C GLY A 280 7.92 28.62 4.10
N ILE A 281 8.13 27.56 4.89
CA ILE A 281 7.93 27.58 6.35
C ILE A 281 9.27 27.64 7.09
N LYS A 282 9.48 28.67 7.88
CA LYS A 282 10.80 29.00 8.50
C LYS A 282 11.36 27.91 9.40
N ASN A 283 10.53 27.21 10.17
CA ASN A 283 10.94 26.18 11.12
C ASN A 283 10.86 24.77 10.52
N ILE A 284 10.65 24.65 9.20
CA ILE A 284 10.74 23.39 8.46
C ILE A 284 12.02 23.39 7.62
N LYS A 285 12.88 22.40 7.82
CA LYS A 285 14.01 22.12 6.95
C LYS A 285 13.62 20.99 6.01
N ASN A 286 13.34 21.28 4.75
CA ASN A 286 13.19 20.27 3.71
C ASN A 286 14.57 19.77 3.26
N VAL A 287 14.82 18.47 3.38
CA VAL A 287 16.07 17.80 2.99
C VAL A 287 15.93 17.00 1.69
N GLY A 288 14.78 17.12 1.02
CA GLY A 288 14.46 16.35 -0.18
C GLY A 288 14.26 14.87 0.08
N PHE A 289 14.16 14.10 -0.98
CA PHE A 289 14.02 12.63 -0.88
C PHE A 289 15.29 12.00 -0.31
N GLN A 290 15.14 11.21 0.75
CA GLN A 290 16.23 10.50 1.43
C GLN A 290 15.99 8.99 1.38
N LYS A 291 17.07 8.20 1.37
CA LYS A 291 17.06 6.73 1.41
C LYS A 291 18.33 6.18 2.09
N GLY A 292 18.29 4.89 2.44
CA GLY A 292 19.44 4.19 3.02
C GLY A 292 19.98 4.86 4.29
N GLU A 293 21.28 4.90 4.48
CA GLU A 293 21.94 5.43 5.68
C GLU A 293 21.57 6.88 6.00
N ALA A 294 21.34 7.71 4.97
CA ALA A 294 20.95 9.11 5.19
C ALA A 294 19.56 9.23 5.82
N LEU A 295 18.59 8.42 5.37
CA LEU A 295 17.26 8.35 5.98
C LEU A 295 17.32 7.71 7.37
N GLU A 296 18.04 6.60 7.53
CA GLU A 296 18.24 5.92 8.81
C GLU A 296 18.77 6.90 9.88
N LYS A 297 19.80 7.67 9.54
CA LYS A 297 20.36 8.67 10.45
C LYS A 297 19.32 9.70 10.89
N LEU A 298 18.53 10.23 9.93
CA LEU A 298 17.47 11.19 10.24
C LEU A 298 16.41 10.59 11.17
N ILE A 299 16.05 9.33 10.96
CA ILE A 299 15.08 8.65 11.82
C ILE A 299 15.68 8.45 13.21
N ARG A 300 16.87 7.86 13.32
CA ARG A 300 17.52 7.55 14.61
C ARG A 300 17.73 8.79 15.49
N GLU A 301 18.13 9.90 14.89
CA GLU A 301 18.43 11.15 15.60
C GLU A 301 17.18 12.00 15.92
N ALA A 302 16.02 11.74 15.32
CA ALA A 302 14.80 12.49 15.58
C ALA A 302 14.29 12.29 17.01
N ARG A 303 13.76 13.35 17.64
CA ARG A 303 13.11 13.24 18.94
C ARG A 303 11.87 12.34 18.86
N PHE A 304 11.06 12.56 17.84
CA PHE A 304 9.94 11.70 17.42
C PHE A 304 9.61 11.97 15.95
N SER A 305 8.83 11.09 15.34
CA SER A 305 8.34 11.25 13.98
C SER A 305 6.83 11.45 13.94
N ILE A 306 6.33 12.11 12.90
CA ILE A 306 4.90 12.40 12.72
C ILE A 306 4.37 11.74 11.45
N TYR A 307 3.18 11.13 11.56
CA TYR A 307 2.43 10.53 10.44
C TYR A 307 1.01 11.10 10.41
N PRO A 308 0.79 12.27 9.79
CA PRO A 308 -0.44 13.02 9.90
C PRO A 308 -1.50 12.64 8.86
N SER A 309 -1.46 11.41 8.33
CA SER A 309 -2.34 10.97 7.25
C SER A 309 -3.82 11.23 7.50
N GLU A 310 -4.50 11.70 6.46
CA GLU A 310 -5.93 12.00 6.46
C GLU A 310 -6.73 11.00 5.62
N TRP A 311 -6.07 10.04 5.00
CA TRP A 311 -6.69 8.91 4.34
C TRP A 311 -6.43 7.59 5.05
N TYR A 312 -7.14 6.54 4.66
CA TYR A 312 -6.97 5.20 5.23
C TYR A 312 -5.64 4.58 4.81
N GLU A 313 -4.61 4.75 5.64
CA GLU A 313 -3.36 4.01 5.49
C GLU A 313 -3.60 2.53 5.74
N ASN A 314 -2.89 1.68 5.00
CA ASN A 314 -3.02 0.24 5.17
C ASN A 314 -2.02 -0.29 6.21
N CYS A 315 -0.74 -0.31 5.87
CA CYS A 315 0.33 -0.72 6.76
C CYS A 315 1.59 0.08 6.38
N PRO A 316 1.71 1.35 6.84
CA PRO A 316 2.78 2.24 6.41
C PRO A 316 4.13 1.80 6.96
N PHE A 317 5.06 1.45 6.05
CA PHE A 317 6.44 1.08 6.39
C PHE A 317 7.13 2.14 7.23
N SER A 318 6.90 3.41 6.94
CA SER A 318 7.52 4.53 7.66
C SER A 318 7.20 4.55 9.16
N VAL A 319 6.00 4.13 9.58
CA VAL A 319 5.65 3.99 10.99
C VAL A 319 6.43 2.85 11.65
N MET A 320 6.60 1.74 10.93
CA MET A 320 7.38 0.60 11.40
C MET A 320 8.86 0.95 11.46
N GLU A 321 9.43 1.53 10.40
CA GLU A 321 10.82 1.97 10.31
C GLU A 321 11.19 2.92 11.44
N SER A 322 10.33 3.89 11.74
CA SER A 322 10.56 4.83 12.83
C SER A 322 10.82 4.11 14.14
N GLN A 323 9.95 3.21 14.52
CA GLN A 323 10.04 2.49 15.79
C GLN A 323 11.20 1.49 15.78
N MET A 324 11.45 0.80 14.67
CA MET A 324 12.59 -0.11 14.54
C MET A 324 13.94 0.62 14.69
N TYR A 325 14.01 1.87 14.26
CA TYR A 325 15.19 2.73 14.47
C TYR A 325 15.19 3.46 15.82
N GLY A 326 14.28 3.12 16.72
CA GLY A 326 14.22 3.68 18.07
C GLY A 326 13.62 5.08 18.16
N THR A 327 12.77 5.46 17.21
CA THR A 327 12.15 6.79 17.20
C THR A 327 10.65 6.68 17.46
N PRO A 328 10.15 7.33 18.55
CA PRO A 328 8.73 7.34 18.87
C PRO A 328 7.87 7.92 17.76
N VAL A 329 6.64 7.44 17.66
CA VAL A 329 5.69 7.84 16.62
C VAL A 329 4.56 8.70 17.19
N LEU A 330 4.27 9.83 16.54
CA LEU A 330 3.01 10.55 16.68
C LEU A 330 2.18 10.28 15.41
N GLY A 331 1.26 9.34 15.49
CA GLY A 331 0.44 8.88 14.37
C GLY A 331 -0.96 9.44 14.36
N ALA A 332 -1.54 9.66 13.18
CA ALA A 332 -2.97 9.91 13.06
C ALA A 332 -3.77 8.64 13.41
N ASN A 333 -4.84 8.79 14.18
CA ASN A 333 -5.74 7.68 14.53
C ASN A 333 -6.63 7.33 13.34
N ILE A 334 -6.03 6.70 12.32
CA ILE A 334 -6.71 6.36 11.07
C ILE A 334 -6.08 5.14 10.39
N GLY A 335 -6.91 4.34 9.72
CA GLY A 335 -6.43 3.18 8.97
C GLY A 335 -5.68 2.18 9.84
N GLY A 336 -4.58 1.63 9.32
CA GLY A 336 -3.71 0.69 10.03
C GLY A 336 -2.64 1.36 10.92
N ILE A 337 -2.55 2.70 10.99
CA ILE A 337 -1.55 3.37 11.85
C ILE A 337 -1.70 2.98 13.33
N PRO A 338 -2.92 2.94 13.90
CA PRO A 338 -3.12 2.52 15.29
C PRO A 338 -2.64 1.11 15.62
N GLU A 339 -2.69 0.21 14.65
CA GLU A 339 -2.25 -1.18 14.83
C GLU A 339 -0.72 -1.31 14.96
N LEU A 340 0.01 -0.34 14.43
CA LEU A 340 1.47 -0.31 14.42
C LEU A 340 2.06 0.50 15.59
N THR A 341 1.24 1.24 16.34
CA THR A 341 1.70 2.14 17.39
C THR A 341 1.24 1.65 18.76
N GLN A 342 2.18 1.33 19.66
CA GLN A 342 1.84 1.02 21.05
C GLN A 342 1.65 2.33 21.82
N VAL A 343 0.40 2.80 21.88
CA VAL A 343 0.04 4.09 22.52
C VAL A 343 0.47 4.10 24.00
N GLY A 344 1.14 5.16 24.41
CA GLY A 344 1.67 5.32 25.78
C GLY A 344 2.95 4.51 26.06
N LYS A 345 3.49 3.79 25.06
CA LYS A 345 4.74 3.03 25.17
C LYS A 345 5.78 3.45 24.13
N THR A 346 5.41 3.45 22.85
CA THR A 346 6.31 3.78 21.74
C THR A 346 5.85 5.00 20.96
N GLY A 347 4.71 5.58 21.34
CA GLY A 347 4.17 6.75 20.67
C GLY A 347 2.81 7.17 21.18
N GLU A 348 2.23 8.12 20.48
CA GLU A 348 0.91 8.68 20.73
C GLU A 348 0.09 8.68 19.44
N LEU A 349 -1.23 8.76 19.59
CA LEU A 349 -2.15 9.00 18.49
C LEU A 349 -2.85 10.36 18.66
N PHE A 350 -3.21 10.97 17.55
CA PHE A 350 -4.06 12.15 17.50
C PHE A 350 -5.21 11.95 16.51
N GLU A 351 -6.27 12.72 16.64
CA GLU A 351 -7.43 12.66 15.74
C GLU A 351 -7.04 13.14 14.33
N SER A 352 -7.19 12.28 13.34
CA SER A 352 -6.82 12.57 11.94
C SER A 352 -7.52 13.84 11.42
N GLY A 353 -6.75 14.75 10.80
CA GLY A 353 -7.23 16.02 10.30
C GLY A 353 -7.49 17.10 11.37
N ASN A 354 -7.35 16.77 12.66
CA ASN A 354 -7.54 17.71 13.76
C ASN A 354 -6.23 18.41 14.11
N ALA A 355 -6.06 19.64 13.59
CA ALA A 355 -4.85 20.45 13.82
C ALA A 355 -4.64 20.81 15.30
N GLU A 356 -5.71 21.05 16.07
CA GLU A 356 -5.63 21.39 17.49
C GLU A 356 -5.14 20.20 18.33
N ASP A 357 -5.64 19.01 18.05
CA ASP A 357 -5.20 17.80 18.75
C ASP A 357 -3.75 17.45 18.38
N LEU A 358 -3.40 17.54 17.08
CA LEU A 358 -2.03 17.38 16.61
C LEU A 358 -1.07 18.35 17.31
N LYS A 359 -1.43 19.63 17.40
CA LYS A 359 -0.65 20.65 18.08
C LYS A 359 -0.41 20.30 19.54
N LYS A 360 -1.47 19.97 20.29
CA LYS A 360 -1.38 19.58 21.71
C LYS A 360 -0.46 18.38 21.91
N LYS A 361 -0.53 17.37 21.04
CA LYS A 361 0.32 16.19 21.11
C LYS A 361 1.78 16.52 20.80
N ILE A 362 2.05 17.40 19.83
CA ILE A 362 3.40 17.89 19.53
C ILE A 362 3.95 18.65 20.74
N GLU A 363 3.20 19.60 21.31
CA GLU A 363 3.61 20.38 22.49
C GLU A 363 3.93 19.45 23.69
N LYS A 364 3.10 18.44 23.94
CA LYS A 364 3.33 17.42 24.98
C LYS A 364 4.68 16.71 24.77
N LEU A 365 4.90 16.14 23.58
CA LEU A 365 6.11 15.36 23.30
C LEU A 365 7.35 16.27 23.19
N TRP A 366 7.20 17.47 22.65
CA TRP A 366 8.30 18.44 22.56
C TRP A 366 8.71 18.99 23.92
N GLY A 367 7.75 19.22 24.82
CA GLY A 367 7.99 19.73 26.17
C GLY A 367 8.56 18.67 27.14
N ASP A 368 8.33 17.39 26.87
CA ASP A 368 8.75 16.29 27.76
C ASP A 368 9.80 15.38 27.10
N LYS A 369 11.09 15.80 27.23
CA LYS A 369 12.23 15.00 26.73
C LYS A 369 12.33 13.63 27.39
N LYS A 370 11.93 13.52 28.67
CA LYS A 370 12.01 12.25 29.41
C LYS A 370 11.01 11.24 28.87
N LEU A 371 9.78 11.69 28.61
CA LEU A 371 8.75 10.85 27.97
C LEU A 371 9.20 10.35 26.60
N CYS A 372 9.78 11.22 25.77
CA CYS A 372 10.30 10.81 24.45
C CYS A 372 11.47 9.81 24.58
N ALA A 373 12.35 9.99 25.56
CA ALA A 373 13.44 9.04 25.84
C ALA A 373 12.91 7.69 26.31
N GLU A 374 11.89 7.67 27.18
CA GLU A 374 11.20 6.46 27.60
C GLU A 374 10.56 5.72 26.40
N TYR A 375 9.81 6.44 25.57
CA TYR A 375 9.20 5.84 24.37
C TYR A 375 10.26 5.33 23.39
N SER A 376 11.37 6.06 23.25
CA SER A 376 12.50 5.61 22.43
C SER A 376 13.12 4.32 22.96
N ALA A 377 13.34 4.21 24.28
CA ALA A 377 13.85 3.00 24.91
C ALA A 377 12.89 1.81 24.74
N ASN A 378 11.58 2.04 24.87
CA ASN A 378 10.55 1.01 24.68
C ASN A 378 10.48 0.50 23.24
N CYS A 379 10.91 1.29 22.25
CA CYS A 379 10.99 0.84 20.87
C CYS A 379 11.95 -0.36 20.67
N LYS A 380 12.88 -0.60 21.59
CA LYS A 380 13.75 -1.78 21.58
C LYS A 380 12.95 -3.10 21.62
N ASP A 381 11.82 -3.08 22.30
CA ASP A 381 10.99 -4.27 22.53
C ASP A 381 9.88 -4.42 21.48
N ILE A 382 9.82 -3.52 20.52
CA ILE A 382 8.92 -3.66 19.36
C ILE A 382 9.50 -4.66 18.39
N SER A 383 8.67 -5.55 17.89
CA SER A 383 8.98 -6.41 16.76
C SER A 383 7.87 -6.33 15.71
N PHE A 384 8.27 -6.11 14.49
CA PHE A 384 7.46 -6.34 13.30
C PHE A 384 8.04 -7.55 12.58
N ASP A 385 7.22 -8.25 11.82
CA ASP A 385 7.70 -9.42 11.07
C ASP A 385 8.87 -9.05 10.17
N THR A 386 9.92 -9.84 10.23
CA THR A 386 10.96 -9.90 9.21
C THR A 386 10.44 -10.64 7.99
N ILE A 387 11.17 -10.58 6.88
CA ILE A 387 10.79 -11.34 5.69
C ILE A 387 10.74 -12.86 5.94
N ASP A 388 11.63 -13.38 6.80
CA ASP A 388 11.66 -14.81 7.14
C ASP A 388 10.44 -15.20 7.99
N GLU A 389 10.06 -14.38 8.98
CA GLU A 389 8.85 -14.61 9.78
C GLU A 389 7.58 -14.48 8.93
N TYR A 390 7.57 -13.54 8.00
CA TYR A 390 6.49 -13.39 7.03
C TYR A 390 6.42 -14.60 6.08
N TYR A 391 7.57 -15.11 5.63
CA TYR A 391 7.65 -16.32 4.83
C TYR A 391 6.99 -17.51 5.54
N GLU A 392 7.28 -17.75 6.81
CA GLU A 392 6.64 -18.83 7.60
C GLU A 392 5.11 -18.67 7.69
N LYS A 393 4.62 -17.42 7.76
CA LYS A 393 3.19 -17.13 7.78
C LYS A 393 2.54 -17.35 6.42
N ILE A 394 3.16 -16.86 5.34
CA ILE A 394 2.58 -16.99 4.00
C ILE A 394 2.59 -18.44 3.50
N MET A 395 3.56 -19.24 3.93
CA MET A 395 3.59 -20.66 3.60
C MET A 395 2.38 -21.42 4.16
N LYS A 396 1.84 -21.01 5.32
CA LYS A 396 0.57 -21.55 5.85
C LYS A 396 -0.64 -21.17 5.01
N VAL A 397 -0.57 -20.01 4.35
CA VAL A 397 -1.63 -19.57 3.42
C VAL A 397 -1.53 -20.30 2.07
N TYR A 398 -0.32 -20.63 1.65
CA TYR A 398 -0.06 -21.35 0.40
C TYR A 398 -0.38 -22.86 0.48
N GLN A 399 -0.35 -23.45 1.67
CA GLN A 399 -0.72 -24.85 1.95
C GLN A 399 -2.24 -25.03 2.10
#